data_a688631457454debaf59ffe5ef995bd7
#
_entry.id   a688631457454debaf59ffe5ef995bd7
#
_cell.length_a   1.000
_cell.length_b   1.000
_cell.length_c   1.000
_cell.angle_alpha   90.00
_cell.angle_beta   90.00
_cell.angle_gamma   90.00
#
_symmetry.space_group_name_H-M   'P 1'
#
loop_
_entity.id
_entity.type
_entity.pdbx_description
1 polymer ?
#
loop_
_entity_poly.entity_id
_entity_poly.type
_entity_poly.pdbx_seq_one_letter_code
_entity_poly.pdbx_strand_id
1 'polypeptide(L)'
;MGICTYLPEPVGNGANLIIADHADKNDSFAFPMGDDMRDKHDPSLFRDDDGTWYLTWSNIEIAPLKPDFQGLAAKPVHIDPSDRSIGHEGATIRKIGKKYVLFGTAWSTDDSRKGSYNLYYCTADRITGPYSERRFAGRFLGHGTPFQDKKGQWWCTAFFNGNIAPVSKLGIQNRDLSETAQTINEQGTTIVPLEVKTGKDGDVYIRAIDPAYAVPGPDEAQRFQL
;
A
#
# COMPACT_ATOMS: atom_id res chain seq x y z
N MET A 1 17.51 -7.49 0.72
CA MET A 1 17.20 -6.15 1.28
C MET A 1 15.81 -6.21 1.88
N GLY A 2 15.63 -5.65 3.04
CA GLY A 2 14.34 -5.56 3.73
C GLY A 2 14.19 -4.21 4.41
N ILE A 3 12.98 -3.90 4.82
CA ILE A 3 12.68 -2.67 5.54
C ILE A 3 11.66 -2.94 6.64
N CYS A 4 11.75 -2.28 7.75
CA CYS A 4 10.83 -2.41 8.88
C CYS A 4 10.50 -1.05 9.51
N THR A 5 9.39 -1.00 10.22
CA THR A 5 8.83 0.23 10.77
C THR A 5 9.31 0.53 12.19
N TYR A 6 9.40 -0.48 13.04
CA TYR A 6 9.68 -0.28 14.45
C TYR A 6 11.14 -0.51 14.79
N LEU A 7 11.70 0.43 15.52
CA LEU A 7 13.06 0.38 16.05
C LEU A 7 13.01 0.21 17.57
N PRO A 8 14.01 -0.47 18.18
CA PRO A 8 14.13 -0.50 19.63
C PRO A 8 14.26 0.92 20.21
N GLU A 9 13.73 1.12 21.40
CA GLU A 9 13.98 2.34 22.15
C GLU A 9 15.51 2.58 22.31
N PRO A 10 15.97 3.84 22.25
CA PRO A 10 15.19 5.10 22.26
C PRO A 10 14.80 5.65 20.89
N VAL A 11 15.01 4.93 19.80
CA VAL A 11 14.83 5.46 18.45
C VAL A 11 13.34 5.57 18.09
N GLY A 12 12.51 4.67 18.62
CA GLY A 12 11.07 4.73 18.43
C GLY A 12 10.61 4.37 17.02
N ASN A 13 9.54 5.03 16.56
CA ASN A 13 8.91 4.77 15.27
C ASN A 13 9.73 5.34 14.12
N GLY A 14 9.92 4.56 13.08
CA GLY A 14 10.69 4.97 11.89
C GLY A 14 10.87 3.83 10.91
N ALA A 15 11.70 4.03 9.90
CA ALA A 15 12.05 3.00 8.94
C ALA A 15 13.50 2.55 9.12
N ASN A 16 13.73 1.25 9.06
CA ASN A 16 15.06 0.66 8.98
C ASN A 16 15.26 0.00 7.64
N LEU A 17 16.18 0.50 6.85
CA LEU A 17 16.67 -0.24 5.70
C LEU A 17 17.68 -1.28 6.19
N ILE A 18 17.38 -2.53 5.97
CA ILE A 18 18.21 -3.65 6.35
C ILE A 18 18.81 -4.26 5.08
N ILE A 19 20.13 -4.35 5.03
CA ILE A 19 20.84 -5.06 3.97
C ILE A 19 21.54 -6.25 4.60
N ALA A 20 21.33 -7.42 3.99
CA ALA A 20 22.00 -8.64 4.39
C ALA A 20 22.47 -9.40 3.16
N ASP A 21 23.63 -10.02 3.24
CA ASP A 21 24.16 -10.91 2.20
C ASP A 21 23.36 -12.23 2.18
N HIS A 22 22.90 -12.65 3.34
CA HIS A 22 22.12 -13.87 3.55
C HIS A 22 20.96 -13.63 4.51
N ALA A 23 19.75 -13.96 4.10
CA ALA A 23 18.55 -13.75 4.91
C ALA A 23 18.49 -14.66 6.17
N ASP A 24 19.23 -15.75 6.17
CA ASP A 24 19.28 -16.77 7.22
C ASP A 24 20.46 -16.60 8.21
N LYS A 25 21.25 -15.53 8.08
CA LYS A 25 22.39 -15.27 8.95
C LYS A 25 22.23 -13.94 9.69
N ASN A 26 22.09 -14.02 10.99
CA ASN A 26 21.87 -12.85 11.86
C ASN A 26 23.04 -11.87 11.95
N ASP A 27 24.23 -12.26 11.53
CA ASP A 27 25.46 -11.46 11.58
C ASP A 27 25.72 -10.66 10.30
N SER A 28 24.87 -10.79 9.29
CA SER A 28 25.04 -10.12 7.99
C SER A 28 24.22 -8.85 7.82
N PHE A 29 23.49 -8.39 8.86
CA PHE A 29 22.61 -7.24 8.77
C PHE A 29 23.36 -5.92 8.98
N ALA A 30 23.15 -4.97 8.09
CA ALA A 30 23.62 -3.60 8.19
C ALA A 30 22.46 -2.61 8.09
N PHE A 31 22.61 -1.47 8.76
CA PHE A 31 21.63 -0.37 8.81
C PHE A 31 22.25 0.90 8.19
N PRO A 32 22.34 0.97 6.85
CA PRO A 32 23.16 1.97 6.19
C PRO A 32 22.66 3.40 6.33
N MET A 33 21.37 3.61 6.61
CA MET A 33 20.77 4.95 6.64
C MET A 33 20.81 5.63 8.00
N GLY A 34 21.11 4.90 9.08
CA GLY A 34 21.21 5.51 10.41
C GLY A 34 19.99 6.39 10.79
N ASP A 35 20.27 7.59 11.24
CA ASP A 35 19.23 8.54 11.71
C ASP A 35 18.30 9.09 10.62
N ASP A 36 18.67 8.99 9.35
CA ASP A 36 17.80 9.41 8.23
C ASP A 36 16.51 8.58 8.14
N MET A 37 16.44 7.47 8.89
CA MET A 37 15.26 6.61 8.91
C MET A 37 14.22 6.99 9.97
N ARG A 38 14.49 7.99 10.82
CA ARG A 38 13.53 8.42 11.83
C ARG A 38 12.25 8.95 11.20
N ASP A 39 11.13 8.76 11.90
CA ASP A 39 9.80 9.27 11.54
C ASP A 39 9.25 8.82 10.18
N LYS A 40 9.78 7.71 9.65
CA LYS A 40 9.32 7.11 8.41
C LYS A 40 8.49 5.85 8.70
N HIS A 41 7.23 6.08 9.06
CA HIS A 41 6.28 5.02 9.36
C HIS A 41 5.88 4.25 8.10
N ASP A 42 5.65 2.94 8.20
CA ASP A 42 5.22 2.04 7.12
C ASP A 42 6.01 2.21 5.81
N PRO A 43 7.32 2.06 5.86
CA PRO A 43 8.16 2.28 4.70
C PRO A 43 8.01 1.15 3.67
N SER A 44 8.07 1.52 2.40
CA SER A 44 8.08 0.59 1.28
C SER A 44 9.17 0.95 0.28
N LEU A 45 9.80 -0.08 -0.29
CA LEU A 45 10.84 0.06 -1.31
C LEU A 45 10.27 -0.21 -2.70
N PHE A 46 10.67 0.60 -3.64
CA PHE A 46 10.41 0.39 -5.05
C PHE A 46 11.71 0.57 -5.86
N ARG A 47 11.98 -0.34 -6.78
CA ARG A 47 13.07 -0.22 -7.74
C ARG A 47 12.50 0.07 -9.12
N ASP A 48 12.87 1.20 -9.70
CA ASP A 48 12.47 1.58 -11.06
C ASP A 48 13.30 0.86 -12.13
N ASP A 49 12.87 0.94 -13.37
CA ASP A 49 13.49 0.27 -14.52
C ASP A 49 14.91 0.78 -14.81
N ASP A 50 15.20 2.03 -14.46
CA ASP A 50 16.53 2.62 -14.57
C ASP A 50 17.50 2.17 -13.46
N GLY A 51 17.01 1.35 -12.53
CA GLY A 51 17.76 0.84 -11.38
C GLY A 51 17.72 1.72 -10.15
N THR A 52 17.10 2.89 -10.22
CA THR A 52 16.95 3.79 -9.06
C THR A 52 16.03 3.17 -8.02
N TRP A 53 16.47 3.15 -6.77
CA TRP A 53 15.64 2.75 -5.65
C TRP A 53 14.95 3.96 -5.03
N TYR A 54 13.68 3.78 -4.71
CA TYR A 54 12.84 4.75 -4.03
C TYR A 54 12.36 4.19 -2.70
N LEU A 55 12.29 5.07 -1.71
CA LEU A 55 11.62 4.85 -0.44
C LEU A 55 10.34 5.68 -0.41
N THR A 56 9.22 5.05 -0.09
CA THR A 56 7.96 5.74 0.25
C THR A 56 7.58 5.40 1.69
N TRP A 57 6.95 6.34 2.40
CA TRP A 57 6.55 6.15 3.81
C TRP A 57 5.31 6.99 4.16
N SER A 58 4.92 6.97 5.42
CA SER A 58 3.72 7.64 5.95
C SER A 58 3.52 9.05 5.39
N ASN A 59 2.27 9.47 5.30
CA ASN A 59 1.86 10.72 4.64
C ASN A 59 2.26 10.80 3.17
N ILE A 60 2.54 9.64 2.58
CA ILE A 60 2.82 9.49 1.14
C ILE A 60 3.99 10.37 0.68
N GLU A 61 5.04 10.33 1.44
CA GLU A 61 6.31 10.90 1.04
C GLU A 61 7.10 9.89 0.22
N ILE A 62 7.79 10.38 -0.81
CA ILE A 62 8.70 9.56 -1.63
C ILE A 62 10.02 10.28 -1.86
N ALA A 63 11.11 9.53 -1.81
CA ALA A 63 12.42 10.02 -2.21
C ALA A 63 13.26 8.91 -2.84
N PRO A 64 14.16 9.24 -3.80
CA PRO A 64 15.16 8.31 -4.27
C PRO A 64 16.21 8.06 -3.19
N LEU A 65 16.72 6.84 -3.14
CA LEU A 65 17.83 6.45 -2.30
C LEU A 65 19.17 6.69 -3.03
N LYS A 66 20.20 7.01 -2.27
CA LYS A 66 21.58 7.00 -2.79
C LYS A 66 21.96 5.59 -3.25
N PRO A 67 22.84 5.43 -4.25
CA PRO A 67 23.24 4.12 -4.76
C PRO A 67 23.87 3.20 -3.71
N ASP A 68 24.50 3.78 -2.70
CA ASP A 68 25.11 3.07 -1.56
C ASP A 68 24.13 2.84 -0.40
N PHE A 69 22.87 3.27 -0.54
CA PHE A 69 21.80 3.20 0.46
C PHE A 69 22.09 3.97 1.77
N GLN A 70 23.08 4.86 1.80
CA GLN A 70 23.45 5.63 2.99
C GLN A 70 22.65 6.94 3.12
N GLY A 71 21.39 6.95 2.70
CA GLY A 71 20.49 8.08 2.85
C GLY A 71 19.66 8.36 1.60
N LEU A 72 18.88 9.42 1.67
CA LEU A 72 18.10 9.93 0.56
C LEU A 72 18.98 10.68 -0.42
N ALA A 73 18.77 10.47 -1.72
CA ALA A 73 19.51 11.16 -2.78
C ALA A 73 18.92 12.55 -3.09
N ALA A 74 17.68 12.80 -2.71
CA ALA A 74 16.99 14.08 -2.89
C ALA A 74 16.00 14.34 -1.74
N LYS A 75 15.50 15.57 -1.67
CA LYS A 75 14.42 15.91 -0.73
C LYS A 75 13.17 15.09 -1.06
N PRO A 76 12.41 14.66 -0.03
CA PRO A 76 11.13 14.01 -0.24
C PRO A 76 10.15 14.87 -1.03
N VAL A 77 9.31 14.20 -1.81
CA VAL A 77 8.19 14.79 -2.52
C VAL A 77 6.93 14.16 -1.98
N HIS A 78 5.94 14.96 -1.64
CA HIS A 78 4.63 14.47 -1.26
C HIS A 78 3.85 14.03 -2.49
N ILE A 79 3.33 12.80 -2.46
CA ILE A 79 2.53 12.20 -3.53
C ILE A 79 1.17 11.80 -2.97
N ASP A 80 0.11 12.28 -3.60
CA ASP A 80 -1.27 11.98 -3.20
C ASP A 80 -2.17 11.97 -4.44
N PRO A 81 -3.34 11.32 -4.37
CA PRO A 81 -4.35 11.46 -5.42
C PRO A 81 -4.81 12.90 -5.58
N SER A 82 -5.38 13.20 -6.75
CA SER A 82 -5.80 14.56 -7.10
C SER A 82 -7.04 15.06 -6.35
N ASP A 83 -7.78 14.16 -5.68
CA ASP A 83 -9.07 14.47 -5.06
C ASP A 83 -9.14 14.22 -3.54
N ARG A 84 -8.62 13.10 -3.07
CA ARG A 84 -8.67 12.65 -1.67
C ARG A 84 -7.36 11.99 -1.30
N SER A 85 -6.97 12.06 -0.04
CA SER A 85 -5.81 11.31 0.44
C SER A 85 -5.94 9.81 0.13
N ILE A 86 -4.82 9.20 -0.27
CA ILE A 86 -4.77 7.75 -0.51
C ILE A 86 -4.95 6.96 0.79
N GLY A 87 -4.65 7.57 1.92
CA GLY A 87 -4.78 6.98 3.24
C GLY A 87 -3.68 7.39 4.19
N HIS A 88 -3.60 6.68 5.31
CA HIS A 88 -2.70 7.03 6.41
C HIS A 88 -1.46 6.16 6.48
N GLU A 89 -1.51 4.97 5.91
CA GLU A 89 -0.46 3.96 6.07
C GLU A 89 -0.50 2.91 4.95
N GLY A 90 0.47 2.00 4.96
CA GLY A 90 0.53 0.88 4.03
C GLY A 90 0.81 1.27 2.58
N ALA A 91 1.39 2.45 2.35
CA ALA A 91 1.69 2.92 1.00
C ALA A 91 2.72 2.03 0.30
N THR A 92 2.42 1.64 -0.93
CA THR A 92 3.36 0.89 -1.78
C THR A 92 3.19 1.27 -3.24
N ILE A 93 4.27 1.21 -4.01
CA ILE A 93 4.26 1.53 -5.44
C ILE A 93 4.54 0.26 -6.25
N ARG A 94 3.84 0.14 -7.37
CA ARG A 94 4.12 -0.86 -8.40
C ARG A 94 4.14 -0.20 -9.77
N LYS A 95 4.95 -0.71 -10.68
CA LYS A 95 4.89 -0.33 -12.08
C LYS A 95 4.10 -1.38 -12.85
N ILE A 96 3.02 -0.96 -13.49
CA ILE A 96 2.11 -1.81 -14.25
C ILE A 96 2.00 -1.24 -15.66
N GLY A 97 2.57 -1.94 -16.63
CA GLY A 97 2.73 -1.38 -17.97
C GLY A 97 3.62 -0.12 -17.93
N LYS A 98 3.05 1.01 -18.36
CA LYS A 98 3.75 2.31 -18.36
C LYS A 98 3.39 3.19 -17.15
N LYS A 99 2.47 2.74 -16.30
CA LYS A 99 1.97 3.54 -15.17
C LYS A 99 2.64 3.16 -13.85
N TYR A 100 2.91 4.16 -13.04
CA TYR A 100 3.17 3.99 -11.63
C TYR A 100 1.83 3.94 -10.90
N VAL A 101 1.64 2.91 -10.11
CA VAL A 101 0.42 2.69 -9.31
C VAL A 101 0.80 2.82 -7.85
N LEU A 102 0.31 3.88 -7.23
CA LEU A 102 0.43 4.07 -5.79
C LEU A 102 -0.77 3.40 -5.13
N PHE A 103 -0.50 2.47 -4.23
CA PHE A 103 -1.48 1.87 -3.34
C PHE A 103 -1.37 2.49 -1.96
N GLY A 104 -2.49 2.64 -1.31
CA GLY A 104 -2.58 3.07 0.07
C GLY A 104 -3.82 2.52 0.73
N THR A 105 -3.94 2.73 2.04
CA THR A 105 -5.02 2.16 2.83
C THR A 105 -5.67 3.21 3.70
N ALA A 106 -6.98 3.25 3.66
CA ALA A 106 -7.78 4.18 4.44
C ALA A 106 -9.08 3.53 4.92
N TRP A 107 -9.67 4.13 5.91
CA TRP A 107 -11.04 3.87 6.30
C TRP A 107 -12.01 4.40 5.24
N SER A 108 -13.08 3.68 4.98
CA SER A 108 -14.04 4.02 3.91
C SER A 108 -14.71 5.39 4.11
N THR A 109 -14.72 5.89 5.34
CA THR A 109 -15.25 7.23 5.68
C THR A 109 -14.18 8.32 5.73
N ASP A 110 -12.90 7.97 5.54
CA ASP A 110 -11.71 8.78 5.82
C ASP A 110 -11.48 9.12 7.31
N ASP A 111 -12.40 8.74 8.18
CA ASP A 111 -12.26 8.85 9.63
C ASP A 111 -11.62 7.57 10.18
N SER A 112 -10.58 7.72 11.00
CA SER A 112 -9.91 6.59 11.63
C SER A 112 -10.90 5.72 12.41
N ARG A 113 -10.83 4.40 12.16
CA ARG A 113 -11.63 3.34 12.78
C ARG A 113 -13.15 3.50 12.58
N LYS A 114 -13.54 4.13 11.45
CA LYS A 114 -14.94 4.20 11.05
C LYS A 114 -15.15 3.63 9.65
N GLY A 115 -16.01 2.66 9.55
CA GLY A 115 -16.27 1.91 8.31
C GLY A 115 -15.35 0.71 8.14
N SER A 116 -15.08 0.34 6.91
CA SER A 116 -14.17 -0.74 6.55
C SER A 116 -12.80 -0.19 6.17
N TYR A 117 -11.75 -0.93 6.50
CA TYR A 117 -10.38 -0.58 6.17
C TYR A 117 -10.02 -1.18 4.81
N ASN A 118 -9.86 -0.32 3.81
CA ASN A 118 -9.87 -0.70 2.41
C ASN A 118 -8.55 -0.41 1.71
N LEU A 119 -8.31 -1.11 0.61
CA LEU A 119 -7.24 -0.82 -0.33
C LEU A 119 -7.74 0.13 -1.40
N TYR A 120 -6.97 1.20 -1.60
CA TYR A 120 -7.16 2.18 -2.67
C TYR A 120 -5.93 2.26 -3.56
N TYR A 121 -6.09 2.85 -4.73
CA TYR A 121 -4.98 3.12 -5.64
C TYR A 121 -5.23 4.39 -6.46
N CYS A 122 -4.15 4.94 -6.98
CA CYS A 122 -4.14 5.96 -8.01
C CYS A 122 -2.97 5.73 -8.97
N THR A 123 -3.00 6.35 -10.14
CA THR A 123 -2.05 6.10 -11.22
C THR A 123 -1.37 7.37 -11.68
N ALA A 124 -0.13 7.27 -12.14
CA ALA A 124 0.64 8.37 -12.70
C ALA A 124 1.57 7.91 -13.83
N ASP A 125 1.98 8.84 -14.68
CA ASP A 125 3.00 8.60 -15.70
C ASP A 125 4.42 8.75 -15.17
N ARG A 126 4.59 9.41 -14.02
CA ARG A 126 5.86 9.60 -13.32
C ARG A 126 5.72 9.17 -11.87
N ILE A 127 6.77 8.62 -11.31
CA ILE A 127 6.75 8.13 -9.93
C ILE A 127 6.44 9.23 -8.89
N THR A 128 6.77 10.47 -9.19
CA THR A 128 6.47 11.65 -8.36
C THR A 128 5.14 12.33 -8.72
N GLY A 129 4.32 11.68 -9.55
CA GLY A 129 3.03 12.20 -9.98
C GLY A 129 3.09 13.25 -11.13
N PRO A 130 2.01 14.01 -11.34
CA PRO A 130 0.77 14.00 -10.56
C PRO A 130 0.02 12.66 -10.69
N TYR A 131 -0.60 12.24 -9.60
CA TYR A 131 -1.42 11.05 -9.56
C TYR A 131 -2.88 11.36 -9.89
N SER A 132 -3.58 10.37 -10.44
CA SER A 132 -5.01 10.44 -10.72
C SER A 132 -5.84 10.54 -9.43
N GLU A 133 -7.15 10.63 -9.56
CA GLU A 133 -8.08 10.47 -8.44
C GLU A 133 -7.93 9.12 -7.73
N ARG A 134 -8.30 9.05 -6.45
CA ARG A 134 -8.32 7.84 -5.65
C ARG A 134 -9.39 6.88 -6.17
N ARG A 135 -9.02 5.62 -6.36
CA ARG A 135 -9.89 4.54 -6.83
C ARG A 135 -9.91 3.40 -5.83
N PHE A 136 -11.08 2.81 -5.67
CA PHE A 136 -11.28 1.66 -4.80
C PHE A 136 -10.78 0.37 -5.48
N ALA A 137 -9.94 -0.39 -4.79
CA ALA A 137 -9.44 -1.70 -5.24
C ALA A 137 -10.13 -2.85 -4.53
N GLY A 138 -10.35 -2.76 -3.22
CA GLY A 138 -10.98 -3.83 -2.47
C GLY A 138 -11.28 -3.48 -1.02
N ARG A 139 -12.47 -3.91 -0.57
CA ARG A 139 -12.94 -3.79 0.81
C ARG A 139 -12.19 -4.76 1.70
N PHE A 140 -11.87 -4.34 2.94
CA PHE A 140 -11.13 -5.15 3.92
C PHE A 140 -9.73 -5.60 3.47
N LEU A 141 -9.18 -4.98 2.44
CA LEU A 141 -7.80 -5.18 1.99
C LEU A 141 -6.85 -4.11 2.53
N GLY A 142 -7.28 -3.33 3.50
CA GLY A 142 -6.44 -2.32 4.15
C GLY A 142 -5.18 -2.93 4.75
N HIS A 143 -4.06 -2.24 4.62
CA HIS A 143 -2.72 -2.68 4.98
C HIS A 143 -2.25 -3.96 4.24
N GLY A 144 -3.00 -4.38 3.22
CA GLY A 144 -2.61 -5.47 2.34
C GLY A 144 -1.53 -5.03 1.34
N THR A 145 -0.73 -5.98 0.90
CA THR A 145 0.32 -5.74 -0.09
C THR A 145 -0.05 -6.39 -1.42
N PRO A 146 -0.31 -5.59 -2.48
CA PRO A 146 -0.49 -6.12 -3.82
C PRO A 146 0.83 -6.67 -4.38
N PHE A 147 0.76 -7.85 -4.97
CA PHE A 147 1.90 -8.51 -5.61
C PHE A 147 1.46 -9.35 -6.80
N GLN A 148 2.41 -9.62 -7.70
CA GLN A 148 2.20 -10.49 -8.84
C GLN A 148 2.98 -11.80 -8.64
N ASP A 149 2.33 -12.92 -8.90
CA ASP A 149 2.99 -14.22 -8.85
C ASP A 149 3.81 -14.51 -10.13
N LYS A 150 4.53 -15.62 -10.14
CA LYS A 150 5.37 -16.03 -11.29
C LYS A 150 4.55 -16.34 -12.57
N LYS A 151 3.23 -16.50 -12.45
CA LYS A 151 2.32 -16.75 -13.58
C LYS A 151 1.68 -15.48 -14.11
N GLY A 152 1.99 -14.32 -13.50
CA GLY A 152 1.42 -13.04 -13.86
C GLY A 152 0.08 -12.72 -13.20
N GLN A 153 -0.43 -13.58 -12.31
CA GLN A 153 -1.65 -13.32 -11.56
C GLN A 153 -1.37 -12.33 -10.43
N TRP A 154 -2.24 -11.34 -10.29
CA TRP A 154 -2.19 -10.37 -9.20
C TRP A 154 -2.98 -10.85 -7.99
N TRP A 155 -2.42 -10.58 -6.82
CA TRP A 155 -2.93 -10.92 -5.51
C TRP A 155 -2.75 -9.76 -4.54
N CYS A 156 -3.50 -9.77 -3.45
CA CYS A 156 -3.28 -8.90 -2.30
C CYS A 156 -3.31 -9.72 -1.01
N THR A 157 -2.41 -9.46 -0.10
CA THR A 157 -2.50 -10.02 1.25
C THR A 157 -3.69 -9.38 1.98
N ALA A 158 -4.37 -10.13 2.84
CA ALA A 158 -5.53 -9.64 3.58
C ALA A 158 -5.49 -10.13 5.04
N PHE A 159 -5.79 -9.22 5.95
CA PHE A 159 -5.88 -9.51 7.39
C PHE A 159 -7.34 -9.64 7.85
N PHE A 160 -8.28 -9.07 7.08
CA PHE A 160 -9.68 -8.98 7.46
C PHE A 160 -10.54 -9.95 6.65
N ASN A 161 -11.61 -10.40 7.27
CA ASN A 161 -12.62 -11.25 6.66
C ASN A 161 -13.59 -10.41 5.82
N GLY A 162 -13.69 -10.71 4.53
CA GLY A 162 -14.59 -10.02 3.60
C GLY A 162 -16.08 -10.45 3.71
N ASN A 163 -16.40 -11.42 4.52
CA ASN A 163 -17.77 -11.97 4.60
C ASN A 163 -18.78 -11.07 5.37
N ILE A 164 -18.38 -9.87 5.73
CA ILE A 164 -19.28 -8.88 6.33
C ILE A 164 -20.07 -8.20 5.22
N ALA A 165 -21.38 -8.28 5.29
CA ALA A 165 -22.26 -7.62 4.33
C ALA A 165 -22.04 -6.10 4.33
N PRO A 166 -22.16 -5.42 3.17
CA PRO A 166 -22.15 -3.96 3.12
C PRO A 166 -23.23 -3.38 4.03
N VAL A 167 -22.87 -2.36 4.79
CA VAL A 167 -23.81 -1.63 5.63
C VAL A 167 -24.12 -0.27 5.01
N SER A 168 -25.24 0.34 5.39
CA SER A 168 -25.56 1.70 4.94
C SER A 168 -24.52 2.70 5.40
N LYS A 169 -24.44 3.83 4.72
CA LYS A 169 -23.54 4.94 5.08
C LYS A 169 -23.67 5.31 6.57
N LEU A 170 -24.90 5.45 7.06
CA LEU A 170 -25.15 5.75 8.47
C LEU A 170 -24.66 4.62 9.39
N GLY A 171 -24.75 3.37 8.98
CA GLY A 171 -24.31 2.23 9.75
C GLY A 171 -22.77 2.13 9.90
N ILE A 172 -22.02 2.66 8.93
CA ILE A 172 -20.55 2.62 8.97
C ILE A 172 -19.91 3.82 9.69
N GLN A 173 -20.60 4.98 9.73
CA GLN A 173 -20.03 6.22 10.25
C GLN A 173 -19.59 6.18 11.72
N ASN A 174 -20.17 5.32 12.50
CA ASN A 174 -19.94 5.25 13.95
C ASN A 174 -19.42 3.89 14.43
N ARG A 175 -19.00 3.04 13.52
CA ARG A 175 -18.61 1.66 13.85
C ARG A 175 -17.33 1.23 13.13
N ASP A 176 -16.40 0.65 13.86
CA ASP A 176 -15.23 -0.03 13.30
C ASP A 176 -15.66 -1.41 12.79
N LEU A 177 -15.83 -1.56 11.49
CA LEU A 177 -16.19 -2.84 10.88
C LEU A 177 -15.02 -3.83 10.87
N SER A 178 -13.79 -3.36 11.03
CA SER A 178 -12.61 -4.23 11.04
C SER A 178 -12.57 -5.12 12.28
N GLU A 179 -13.12 -4.70 13.41
CA GLU A 179 -13.21 -5.55 14.59
C GLU A 179 -14.07 -6.80 14.36
N THR A 180 -15.14 -6.66 13.57
CA THR A 180 -16.03 -7.78 13.23
C THR A 180 -15.61 -8.53 11.98
N ALA A 181 -14.82 -7.91 11.12
CA ALA A 181 -14.30 -8.50 9.89
C ALA A 181 -12.90 -9.12 10.05
N GLN A 182 -12.33 -9.03 11.24
CA GLN A 182 -10.99 -9.56 11.51
C GLN A 182 -10.93 -11.05 11.18
N THR A 183 -9.95 -11.43 10.38
CA THR A 183 -9.75 -12.82 10.02
C THR A 183 -9.15 -13.57 11.20
N ILE A 184 -9.90 -14.53 11.73
CA ILE A 184 -9.36 -15.55 12.60
C ILE A 184 -8.91 -16.70 11.70
N ASN A 185 -7.74 -16.57 11.13
CA ASN A 185 -7.12 -17.62 10.33
C ASN A 185 -5.90 -18.14 11.10
N GLU A 186 -5.99 -19.35 11.62
CA GLU A 186 -4.91 -19.98 12.37
C GLU A 186 -3.62 -20.14 11.55
N GLN A 187 -3.73 -20.18 10.23
CA GLN A 187 -2.59 -20.23 9.31
C GLN A 187 -2.02 -18.84 8.97
N GLY A 188 -2.62 -17.76 9.48
CA GLY A 188 -2.18 -16.38 9.27
C GLY A 188 -2.90 -15.63 8.16
N THR A 189 -2.17 -14.79 7.44
CA THR A 189 -2.72 -13.91 6.40
C THR A 189 -3.30 -14.69 5.23
N THR A 190 -4.50 -14.33 4.78
CA THR A 190 -5.06 -14.83 3.52
C THR A 190 -4.55 -14.03 2.32
N ILE A 191 -4.75 -14.55 1.12
CA ILE A 191 -4.50 -13.86 -0.15
C ILE A 191 -5.77 -13.78 -0.97
N VAL A 192 -6.01 -12.61 -1.54
CA VAL A 192 -7.20 -12.30 -2.34
C VAL A 192 -6.77 -12.02 -3.78
N PRO A 193 -7.37 -12.66 -4.79
CA PRO A 193 -7.02 -12.41 -6.17
C PRO A 193 -7.51 -11.03 -6.63
N LEU A 194 -6.64 -10.34 -7.36
CA LEU A 194 -6.95 -9.06 -8.00
C LEU A 194 -7.05 -9.23 -9.51
N GLU A 195 -8.00 -8.55 -10.12
CA GLU A 195 -8.03 -8.29 -11.55
C GLU A 195 -7.34 -6.95 -11.81
N VAL A 196 -6.35 -6.98 -12.69
CA VAL A 196 -5.59 -5.80 -13.12
C VAL A 196 -5.63 -5.72 -14.63
N LYS A 197 -6.12 -4.62 -15.16
CA LYS A 197 -6.24 -4.40 -16.60
C LYS A 197 -5.76 -3.01 -17.00
N THR A 198 -5.18 -2.92 -18.19
CA THR A 198 -4.97 -1.64 -18.86
C THR A 198 -6.20 -1.32 -19.72
N GLY A 199 -6.82 -0.18 -19.45
CA GLY A 199 -7.97 0.31 -20.18
C GLY A 199 -7.61 0.80 -21.57
N LYS A 200 -8.64 1.13 -22.38
CA LYS A 200 -8.48 1.71 -23.72
C LYS A 200 -7.83 3.10 -23.70
N ASP A 201 -7.94 3.79 -22.59
CA ASP A 201 -7.30 5.07 -22.28
C ASP A 201 -5.81 4.95 -21.89
N GLY A 202 -5.30 3.72 -21.82
CA GLY A 202 -3.93 3.42 -21.41
C GLY A 202 -3.71 3.48 -19.88
N ASP A 203 -4.77 3.70 -19.12
CA ASP A 203 -4.68 3.72 -17.63
C ASP A 203 -4.87 2.33 -17.03
N VAL A 204 -4.53 2.18 -15.75
CA VAL A 204 -4.59 0.90 -15.03
C VAL A 204 -5.80 0.87 -14.12
N TYR A 205 -6.56 -0.23 -14.20
CA TYR A 205 -7.77 -0.48 -13.42
C TYR A 205 -7.60 -1.76 -12.59
N ILE A 206 -7.93 -1.67 -11.32
CA ILE A 206 -7.68 -2.73 -10.33
C ILE A 206 -8.93 -2.95 -9.50
N ARG A 207 -9.28 -4.23 -9.29
CA ARG A 207 -10.33 -4.62 -8.34
C ARG A 207 -10.06 -6.00 -7.76
N ALA A 208 -10.57 -6.26 -6.57
CA ALA A 208 -10.67 -7.61 -6.04
C ALA A 208 -11.64 -8.45 -6.90
N ILE A 209 -11.30 -9.71 -7.13
CA ILE A 209 -12.15 -10.66 -7.88
C ILE A 209 -13.16 -11.31 -6.94
N ASP A 210 -12.74 -11.67 -5.74
CA ASP A 210 -13.63 -12.29 -4.74
C ASP A 210 -14.75 -11.33 -4.36
N PRO A 211 -16.02 -11.73 -4.53
CA PRO A 211 -17.17 -10.88 -4.25
C PRO A 211 -17.21 -10.33 -2.82
N ALA A 212 -16.68 -11.06 -1.83
CA ALA A 212 -16.62 -10.61 -0.45
C ALA A 212 -15.73 -9.34 -0.26
N TYR A 213 -14.75 -9.17 -1.13
CA TYR A 213 -13.81 -8.05 -1.10
C TYR A 213 -14.07 -7.02 -2.22
N ALA A 214 -14.85 -7.37 -3.24
CA ALA A 214 -15.08 -6.55 -4.42
C ALA A 214 -16.14 -5.47 -4.24
N VAL A 215 -17.01 -5.60 -3.24
CA VAL A 215 -18.17 -4.70 -3.05
C VAL A 215 -17.68 -3.36 -2.46
N PRO A 216 -17.84 -2.24 -3.18
CA PRO A 216 -17.51 -0.93 -2.65
C PRO A 216 -18.48 -0.54 -1.52
N GLY A 217 -18.00 0.32 -0.62
CA GLY A 217 -18.83 0.97 0.37
C GLY A 217 -19.80 1.97 -0.29
N PRO A 218 -20.78 2.49 0.45
CA PRO A 218 -21.77 3.42 -0.10
C PRO A 218 -21.16 4.76 -0.56
N ASP A 219 -19.95 5.09 -0.11
CA ASP A 219 -19.22 6.32 -0.46
C ASP A 219 -18.17 6.11 -1.54
N GLU A 220 -18.07 4.91 -2.10
CA GLU A 220 -16.98 4.51 -2.98
C GLU A 220 -17.51 4.09 -4.35
N ALA A 221 -16.91 4.64 -5.40
CA ALA A 221 -17.19 4.23 -6.76
C ALA A 221 -16.17 3.18 -7.21
N GLN A 222 -16.67 2.02 -7.63
CA GLN A 222 -15.84 1.08 -8.36
C GLN A 222 -15.69 1.56 -9.80
N ARG A 223 -14.49 2.02 -10.15
CA ARG A 223 -14.14 2.44 -11.51
C ARG A 223 -13.25 1.37 -12.15
N PHE A 224 -13.89 0.43 -12.79
CA PHE A 224 -13.21 -0.62 -13.54
C PHE A 224 -13.69 -0.55 -14.98
N GLN A 225 -12.96 0.16 -15.82
CA GLN A 225 -13.26 0.29 -17.24
C GLN A 225 -12.54 -0.81 -18.02
N LEU A 226 -13.27 -1.45 -18.91
CA LEU A 226 -12.78 -2.49 -19.82
C LEU A 226 -12.43 -1.92 -21.19
#